data_269c5764b91fb4fdf56e31d2c29c61ba
#
_entry.id   269c5764b91fb4fdf56e31d2c29c61ba
#
_cell.length_a   1.000
_cell.length_b   1.000
_cell.length_c   1.000
_cell.angle_alpha   90.00
_cell.angle_beta   90.00
_cell.angle_gamma   90.00
#
_symmetry.space_group_name_H-M   'P 1'
#
loop_
_entity.id
_entity.type
_entity.pdbx_description
1 polymer ?
#
loop_
_entity_poly.entity_id
_entity_poly.type
_entity_poly.pdbx_seq_one_letter_code
_entity_poly.pdbx_strand_id
1 'polypeptide(L)'
;RQRQMCIIPIIGTVAAGQPLLAVENIEGYFPIPAEFMPNSQSFLLKVKGESMINAGIFDGDQVLVKQQSTAEDGDIVVALIDDGATVKTFHKEKGYYRLQPENDTMEPILVHEGLQILGKVFGVFRLYE
;
A
#
# COMPACT_ATOMS: atom_id res chain seq x y z
N ARG A 1 26.06 18.91 9.57
CA ARG A 1 25.78 17.48 9.56
C ARG A 1 24.96 17.10 8.34
N GLN A 2 25.42 16.09 7.65
CA GLN A 2 24.68 15.58 6.50
C GLN A 2 23.51 14.71 6.94
N ARG A 3 22.37 14.95 6.33
CA ARG A 3 21.20 14.11 6.54
C ARG A 3 21.24 12.95 5.55
N GLN A 4 21.03 11.76 6.04
CA GLN A 4 20.98 10.59 5.19
C GLN A 4 19.62 10.50 4.49
N MET A 5 19.65 10.16 3.22
CA MET A 5 18.47 9.99 2.40
C MET A 5 18.39 8.55 1.93
N CYS A 6 17.20 8.01 1.94
CA CYS A 6 16.92 6.72 1.33
C CYS A 6 16.21 6.95 0.01
N ILE A 7 16.51 6.15 -0.98
CA ILE A 7 15.86 6.22 -2.29
C ILE A 7 14.94 5.01 -2.37
N ILE A 8 13.64 5.26 -2.50
CA ILE A 8 12.67 4.17 -2.58
C ILE A 8 12.01 4.15 -3.95
N PRO A 9 11.67 2.96 -4.46
CA PRO A 9 11.06 2.86 -5.79
C PRO A 9 9.59 3.29 -5.76
N ILE A 10 9.16 3.87 -6.88
CA ILE A 10 7.76 4.18 -7.13
C ILE A 10 7.22 3.07 -8.01
N ILE A 11 6.22 2.36 -7.51
CA ILE A 11 5.64 1.21 -8.21
C ILE A 11 4.39 1.67 -8.94
N GLY A 12 4.36 1.45 -10.25
CA GLY A 12 3.22 1.83 -11.08
C GLY A 12 2.22 0.72 -11.28
N THR A 13 2.70 -0.51 -11.37
CA THR A 13 1.85 -1.67 -11.62
C THR A 13 2.27 -2.82 -10.74
N VAL A 14 1.31 -3.53 -10.20
CA VAL A 14 1.55 -4.77 -9.45
C VAL A 14 0.81 -5.89 -10.18
N ALA A 15 1.52 -6.96 -10.49
CA ALA A 15 0.93 -8.10 -11.18
C ALA A 15 1.18 -9.37 -10.40
N ALA A 16 0.20 -10.27 -10.41
CA ALA A 16 0.33 -11.56 -9.75
C ALA A 16 1.41 -12.38 -10.43
N GLY A 17 2.18 -13.11 -9.61
CA GLY A 17 3.21 -14.00 -10.12
C GLY A 17 4.54 -13.34 -10.46
N GLN A 18 4.66 -12.02 -10.28
CA GLN A 18 5.90 -11.29 -10.50
C GLN A 18 6.43 -10.76 -9.18
N PRO A 19 7.76 -10.62 -9.04
CA PRO A 19 8.32 -9.95 -7.87
C PRO A 19 7.81 -8.52 -7.78
N LEU A 20 7.43 -8.09 -6.60
CA LEU A 20 6.86 -6.76 -6.38
C LEU A 20 7.80 -5.65 -6.86
N LEU A 21 9.10 -5.77 -6.55
CA LEU A 21 10.08 -4.74 -6.89
C LEU A 21 10.84 -5.08 -8.17
N ALA A 22 10.21 -5.82 -9.09
CA ALA A 22 10.80 -6.07 -10.40
C ALA A 22 11.00 -4.75 -11.15
N VAL A 23 12.08 -4.66 -11.90
CA VAL A 23 12.48 -3.42 -12.58
C VAL A 23 11.35 -2.88 -13.47
N GLU A 24 10.65 -3.77 -14.16
CA GLU A 24 9.56 -3.37 -15.07
C GLU A 24 8.36 -2.77 -14.35
N ASN A 25 8.26 -2.91 -13.03
CA ASN A 25 7.18 -2.30 -12.24
C ASN A 25 7.57 -0.94 -11.68
N ILE A 26 8.83 -0.56 -11.79
CA ILE A 26 9.33 0.67 -11.19
C ILE A 26 9.22 1.80 -12.20
N GLU A 27 8.50 2.87 -11.82
CA GLU A 27 8.32 4.05 -12.67
C GLU A 27 9.29 5.16 -12.33
N GLY A 28 9.95 5.08 -11.19
CA GLY A 28 10.87 6.11 -10.75
C GLY A 28 11.29 5.87 -9.32
N TYR A 29 11.92 6.87 -8.75
CA TYR A 29 12.44 6.77 -7.38
C TYR A 29 12.13 8.05 -6.62
N PHE A 30 11.97 7.90 -5.31
CA PHE A 30 11.62 9.01 -4.44
C PHE A 30 12.59 9.06 -3.27
N PRO A 31 13.23 10.21 -3.02
CA PRO A 31 14.12 10.35 -1.87
C PRO A 31 13.30 10.68 -0.61
N ILE A 32 13.64 10.03 0.49
CA ILE A 32 12.99 10.28 1.77
C ILE A 32 14.08 10.24 2.86
N PRO A 33 14.02 11.15 3.84
CA PRO A 33 15.00 11.12 4.93
C PRO A 33 14.96 9.80 5.68
N ALA A 34 16.14 9.26 5.98
CA ALA A 34 16.26 7.94 6.62
C ALA A 34 15.54 7.89 7.96
N GLU A 35 15.40 9.02 8.64
CA GLU A 35 14.74 9.07 9.95
C GLU A 35 13.26 8.68 9.88
N PHE A 36 12.64 8.76 8.71
CA PHE A 36 11.23 8.42 8.55
C PHE A 36 11.03 6.98 8.04
N MET A 37 12.12 6.27 7.79
CA MET A 37 12.02 4.94 7.18
C MET A 37 11.89 3.85 8.22
N PRO A 38 11.01 2.87 7.99
CA PRO A 38 10.97 1.66 8.82
C PRO A 38 12.20 0.79 8.53
N ASN A 39 12.37 -0.26 9.33
CA ASN A 39 13.53 -1.16 9.24
C ASN A 39 13.38 -2.24 8.18
N SER A 40 12.59 -1.99 7.15
CA SER A 40 12.43 -2.93 6.05
C SER A 40 12.30 -2.16 4.76
N GLN A 41 12.34 -2.88 3.65
CA GLN A 41 12.19 -2.24 2.34
C GLN A 41 10.84 -1.55 2.24
N SER A 42 10.84 -0.43 1.52
CA SER A 42 9.63 0.37 1.35
C SER A 42 9.51 0.77 -0.12
N PHE A 43 8.31 1.13 -0.50
CA PHE A 43 8.03 1.62 -1.86
C PHE A 43 6.87 2.59 -1.82
N LEU A 44 6.73 3.37 -2.87
CA LEU A 44 5.55 4.20 -3.10
C LEU A 44 4.65 3.50 -4.09
N LEU A 45 3.34 3.58 -3.86
CA LEU A 45 2.34 3.05 -4.77
C LEU A 45 1.31 4.13 -5.02
N LYS A 46 1.01 4.37 -6.29
CA LYS A 46 0.01 5.35 -6.66
C LYS A 46 -1.39 4.78 -6.48
N VAL A 47 -2.24 5.53 -5.80
CA VAL A 47 -3.60 5.12 -5.49
C VAL A 47 -4.52 5.51 -6.62
N LYS A 48 -5.40 4.60 -7.01
CA LYS A 48 -6.43 4.83 -8.01
C LYS A 48 -7.79 4.62 -7.37
N GLY A 49 -8.70 5.55 -7.65
CA GLY A 49 -10.06 5.44 -7.15
C GLY A 49 -10.25 6.05 -5.78
N GLU A 50 -11.43 5.87 -5.23
CA GLU A 50 -11.90 6.61 -4.07
C GLU A 50 -12.24 5.72 -2.90
N SER A 51 -11.72 4.50 -2.86
CA SER A 51 -12.10 3.55 -1.83
C SER A 51 -11.63 3.92 -0.43
N MET A 52 -10.71 4.87 -0.30
CA MET A 52 -10.10 5.21 0.99
C MET A 52 -10.25 6.69 1.34
N ILE A 53 -11.24 7.37 0.80
CA ILE A 53 -11.39 8.81 1.00
C ILE A 53 -11.66 9.17 2.46
N ASN A 54 -12.37 8.33 3.20
CA ASN A 54 -12.65 8.60 4.62
C ASN A 54 -11.40 8.43 5.50
N ALA A 55 -10.36 7.81 4.97
CA ALA A 55 -9.06 7.72 5.64
C ALA A 55 -8.10 8.82 5.18
N GLY A 56 -8.57 9.73 4.32
CA GLY A 56 -7.73 10.81 3.83
C GLY A 56 -6.80 10.43 2.69
N ILE A 57 -7.06 9.30 2.03
CA ILE A 57 -6.28 8.84 0.89
C ILE A 57 -7.14 8.97 -0.35
N PHE A 58 -6.68 9.79 -1.31
CA PHE A 58 -7.47 10.17 -2.48
C PHE A 58 -6.85 9.66 -3.76
N ASP A 59 -7.66 9.62 -4.82
CA ASP A 59 -7.18 9.24 -6.14
C ASP A 59 -5.98 10.12 -6.52
N GLY A 60 -4.92 9.48 -7.00
CA GLY A 60 -3.69 10.17 -7.37
C GLY A 60 -2.67 10.31 -6.26
N ASP A 61 -3.05 10.07 -5.02
CA ASP A 61 -2.10 10.07 -3.92
C ASP A 61 -1.09 8.94 -4.10
N GLN A 62 0.08 9.11 -3.49
CA GLN A 62 1.05 8.04 -3.40
C GLN A 62 1.17 7.61 -1.94
N VAL A 63 0.99 6.32 -1.69
CA VAL A 63 1.12 5.79 -0.34
C VAL A 63 2.52 5.24 -0.13
N LEU A 64 3.07 5.52 1.06
CA LEU A 64 4.34 4.96 1.50
C LEU A 64 4.04 3.62 2.14
N VAL A 65 4.65 2.57 1.61
CA VAL A 65 4.33 1.20 1.99
C VAL A 65 5.58 0.51 2.51
N LYS A 66 5.47 -0.05 3.70
CA LYS A 66 6.50 -0.92 4.27
C LYS A 66 6.23 -2.33 3.77
N GLN A 67 7.20 -2.94 3.10
CA GLN A 67 7.03 -4.29 2.57
C GLN A 67 6.99 -5.32 3.70
N GLN A 68 5.88 -5.99 3.82
CA GLN A 68 5.68 -7.06 4.80
C GLN A 68 4.51 -7.92 4.34
N SER A 69 4.51 -9.19 4.77
CA SER A 69 3.48 -10.14 4.36
C SER A 69 2.40 -10.36 5.40
N THR A 70 2.50 -9.69 6.56
CA THR A 70 1.52 -9.80 7.64
C THR A 70 0.99 -8.43 7.99
N ALA A 71 -0.13 -8.42 8.70
CA ALA A 71 -0.74 -7.18 9.16
C ALA A 71 -1.50 -7.42 10.45
N GLU A 72 -1.75 -6.34 11.18
CA GLU A 72 -2.56 -6.37 12.38
C GLU A 72 -3.92 -5.77 12.08
N ASP A 73 -4.91 -6.15 12.87
CA ASP A 73 -6.27 -5.64 12.72
C ASP A 73 -6.26 -4.11 12.77
N GLY A 74 -6.86 -3.49 11.78
CA GLY A 74 -6.94 -2.03 11.68
C GLY A 74 -5.83 -1.40 10.84
N ASP A 75 -4.83 -2.15 10.43
CA ASP A 75 -3.79 -1.61 9.55
C ASP A 75 -4.35 -1.27 8.18
N ILE A 76 -3.85 -0.19 7.58
CA ILE A 76 -4.10 0.07 6.17
C ILE A 76 -3.02 -0.68 5.39
N VAL A 77 -3.45 -1.54 4.48
CA VAL A 77 -2.53 -2.44 3.78
C VAL A 77 -2.68 -2.30 2.27
N VAL A 78 -1.64 -2.74 1.57
CA VAL A 78 -1.70 -3.04 0.15
C VAL A 78 -1.81 -4.55 0.03
N ALA A 79 -2.87 -5.01 -0.61
CA ALA A 79 -3.13 -6.43 -0.79
C ALA A 79 -3.29 -6.74 -2.27
N LEU A 80 -2.92 -7.97 -2.64
CA LEU A 80 -3.09 -8.45 -4.01
C LEU A 80 -4.46 -9.12 -4.12
N ILE A 81 -5.31 -8.57 -4.96
CA ILE A 81 -6.64 -9.12 -5.22
C ILE A 81 -6.72 -9.35 -6.71
N ASP A 82 -7.04 -10.59 -7.09
CA ASP A 82 -7.04 -11.01 -8.48
C ASP A 82 -5.69 -10.67 -9.12
N ASP A 83 -5.65 -9.75 -10.08
CA ASP A 83 -4.43 -9.43 -10.79
C ASP A 83 -3.80 -8.10 -10.38
N GLY A 84 -4.35 -7.44 -9.38
CA GLY A 84 -3.87 -6.10 -9.03
C GLY A 84 -3.81 -5.82 -7.55
N ALA A 85 -3.17 -4.70 -7.23
CA ALA A 85 -3.06 -4.25 -5.85
C ALA A 85 -4.24 -3.37 -5.48
N THR A 86 -4.68 -3.49 -4.23
CA THR A 86 -5.69 -2.61 -3.67
C THR A 86 -5.23 -2.12 -2.30
N VAL A 87 -5.66 -0.91 -1.92
CA VAL A 87 -5.37 -0.31 -0.62
C VAL A 87 -6.66 -0.34 0.19
N LYS A 88 -6.64 -0.99 1.32
CA LYS A 88 -7.82 -1.16 2.16
C LYS A 88 -7.40 -1.25 3.63
N THR A 89 -8.35 -1.09 4.52
CA THR A 89 -8.13 -1.36 5.94
C THR A 89 -8.32 -2.84 6.20
N PHE A 90 -7.34 -3.44 6.85
CA PHE A 90 -7.31 -4.88 7.11
C PHE A 90 -7.98 -5.19 8.45
N HIS A 91 -8.90 -6.15 8.44
CA HIS A 91 -9.54 -6.64 9.65
C HIS A 91 -9.52 -8.16 9.70
N LYS A 92 -9.16 -8.68 10.86
CA LYS A 92 -9.21 -10.11 11.13
C LYS A 92 -10.58 -10.44 11.70
N GLU A 93 -11.31 -11.27 10.98
CA GLU A 93 -12.61 -11.74 11.44
C GLU A 93 -12.52 -13.20 11.82
N LYS A 94 -13.62 -13.75 12.28
CA LYS A 94 -13.64 -15.15 12.70
C LYS A 94 -13.78 -16.05 11.47
N GLY A 95 -12.67 -16.66 11.07
CA GLY A 95 -12.64 -17.58 9.94
C GLY A 95 -12.37 -16.93 8.59
N TYR A 96 -12.14 -15.61 8.54
CA TYR A 96 -11.84 -14.92 7.28
C TYR A 96 -11.21 -13.56 7.57
N TYR A 97 -10.74 -12.89 6.52
CA TYR A 97 -10.24 -11.52 6.59
C TYR A 97 -11.17 -10.60 5.83
N ARG A 98 -11.28 -9.37 6.31
CA ARG A 98 -12.11 -8.34 5.67
C ARG A 98 -11.21 -7.20 5.24
N LEU A 99 -11.25 -6.87 3.97
CA LEU A 99 -10.57 -5.70 3.40
C LEU A 99 -11.61 -4.61 3.28
N GLN A 100 -11.54 -3.64 4.17
CA GLN A 100 -12.59 -2.64 4.34
C GLN A 100 -12.23 -1.36 3.59
N PRO A 101 -13.06 -0.94 2.63
CA PRO A 101 -12.91 0.39 2.07
C PRO A 101 -13.33 1.45 3.09
N GLU A 102 -12.65 2.58 3.08
CA GLU A 102 -13.05 3.72 3.91
C GLU A 102 -13.86 4.67 3.06
N ASN A 103 -15.02 4.18 2.64
CA ASN A 103 -15.97 4.87 1.76
C ASN A 103 -17.34 4.28 1.98
N ASP A 104 -18.30 5.12 2.38
CA ASP A 104 -19.62 4.66 2.79
C ASP A 104 -20.41 4.00 1.66
N THR A 105 -20.03 4.23 0.41
CA THR A 105 -20.76 3.69 -0.73
C THR A 105 -20.17 2.40 -1.28
N MET A 106 -19.10 1.88 -0.67
CA MET A 106 -18.39 0.72 -1.20
C MET A 106 -18.43 -0.44 -0.22
N GLU A 107 -18.57 -1.64 -0.76
CA GLU A 107 -18.68 -2.84 0.04
C GLU A 107 -17.32 -3.43 0.37
N PRO A 108 -17.18 -4.07 1.53
CA PRO A 108 -15.92 -4.75 1.87
C PRO A 108 -15.69 -5.98 1.03
N ILE A 109 -14.42 -6.35 0.92
CA ILE A 109 -13.99 -7.57 0.25
C ILE A 109 -13.72 -8.61 1.34
N LEU A 110 -14.41 -9.76 1.27
CA LEU A 110 -14.24 -10.82 2.25
C LEU A 110 -13.34 -11.89 1.63
N VAL A 111 -12.27 -12.25 2.35
CA VAL A 111 -11.27 -13.18 1.84
C VAL A 111 -11.20 -14.37 2.78
N HIS A 112 -11.60 -15.54 2.29
CA HIS A 112 -11.63 -16.75 3.11
C HIS A 112 -10.34 -17.55 3.02
N GLU A 113 -9.60 -17.39 1.92
CA GLU A 113 -8.30 -18.04 1.75
C GLU A 113 -7.51 -17.31 0.66
N GLY A 114 -6.20 -17.49 0.68
CA GLY A 114 -5.35 -16.96 -0.37
C GLY A 114 -5.07 -15.47 -0.33
N LEU A 115 -5.32 -14.81 0.80
CA LEU A 115 -5.01 -13.39 0.92
C LEU A 115 -3.49 -13.19 0.88
N GLN A 116 -3.05 -12.29 0.01
CA GLN A 116 -1.64 -11.92 -0.07
C GLN A 116 -1.50 -10.45 0.27
N ILE A 117 -0.84 -10.18 1.40
CA ILE A 117 -0.53 -8.83 1.81
C ILE A 117 0.85 -8.47 1.26
N LEU A 118 0.94 -7.32 0.60
CA LEU A 118 2.19 -6.83 0.03
C LEU A 118 2.90 -5.86 0.96
N GLY A 119 2.15 -5.17 1.81
CA GLY A 119 2.77 -4.25 2.74
C GLY A 119 1.76 -3.47 3.56
N LYS A 120 2.31 -2.70 4.50
CA LYS A 120 1.54 -1.82 5.38
C LYS A 120 1.80 -0.38 5.01
N VAL A 121 0.74 0.39 4.86
CA VAL A 121 0.84 1.82 4.57
C VAL A 121 1.24 2.57 5.83
N PHE A 122 2.29 3.39 5.74
CA PHE A 122 2.74 4.19 6.89
C PHE A 122 2.77 5.68 6.59
N GLY A 123 2.40 6.10 5.38
CA GLY A 123 2.34 7.51 5.06
C GLY A 123 1.71 7.76 3.70
N VAL A 124 1.46 9.03 3.41
CA VAL A 124 0.88 9.48 2.16
C VAL A 124 1.69 10.67 1.66
N PHE A 125 1.93 10.69 0.36
CA PHE A 125 2.60 11.79 -0.30
C PHE A 125 1.66 12.38 -1.34
N ARG A 126 1.42 13.69 -1.28
CA ARG A 126 0.51 14.38 -2.19
C ARG A 126 1.05 15.76 -2.48
N LEU A 127 1.10 16.11 -3.76
CA LEU A 127 1.45 17.45 -4.19
C LEU A 127 0.21 18.17 -4.68
N TYR A 128 0.08 19.42 -4.33
CA TYR A 128 -0.94 20.32 -4.86
C TYR A 128 -0.33 21.16 -5.99
N GLU A 129 -1.09 21.32 -7.04
CA GLU A 129 -0.65 22.13 -8.16
C GLU A 129 -1.32 23.49 -8.16
#